data_be7766ad9fc713181f5291765b08fc08
#
_entry.id   be7766ad9fc713181f5291765b08fc08
#
_cell.length_a   1.000
_cell.length_b   1.000
_cell.length_c   1.000
_cell.angle_alpha   90.00
_cell.angle_beta   90.00
_cell.angle_gamma   90.00
#
_symmetry.space_group_name_H-M   'P 1'
#
loop_
_entity.id
_entity.type
_entity.pdbx_description
1 polymer ?
#
loop_
_entity_poly.entity_id
_entity_poly.type
_entity_poly.pdbx_seq_one_letter_code
_entity_poly.pdbx_strand_id
1 'polypeptide(L)'
;MKPSDYISTTDIARTLGVTRQAIQKRIDSEMKRSAGQPEENQIQLRKMGRGYLYLTSSLPRDLRDELAEARRTAVETAVELKPEGKKELEFEKELWSAADRLRGNIDASEYKHIVLGLLFLKYISDAFNLRRSQLEQWVTDPDHKGFYIADSSGRTAILDDKDQYLSEGIFFVPETARWEQLREHAMSERVASHIEEAMDAIEKENPKLLLGVLPKDRYVRAQLDPHILGELVNIFSRIQFDHDMRKEQDMLGRVYEYFLGQFADAEGKRGGEFFTPPTLVRLLVEILEPFENARIFDPACGSGGMFVQSSRFLKTHHKDPKRVAISGQESNPTTYKLCKMNLAIRGIIGNIEVGNTYYDDKFPSLRADFVLANPPFNAEWDPKRFAENDPRIKYGTPPSGSANFMWIQHFLHHLAPNGVAGFVMANGALASGGREGEIRKKIIDADLVDVIVACPPKLFYNVALPVSLWFLAKDKKGDRFRSRAGETLFIDARNDFKQISRKQVEFADEHIEKITAAVRAWRAEEGAGKYEDVAGFCKSVKTEDIAKAGYVLTPGRYVGLAEEEDDGIPFEEKMKKLSAELKEAFKQGDDLEARIAANLKKLGV
;
A
#
# COMPACT_ATOMS: atom_id res chain seq x y z
N MET A 1 -11.35 -19.44 37.26
CA MET A 1 -11.36 -19.98 35.90
C MET A 1 -11.30 -18.80 34.94
N LYS A 2 -10.32 -18.79 34.07
CA LYS A 2 -10.08 -17.68 33.14
C LYS A 2 -11.08 -17.75 31.96
N PRO A 3 -11.48 -16.61 31.36
CA PRO A 3 -12.34 -16.63 30.15
C PRO A 3 -11.76 -17.45 28.98
N SER A 4 -10.42 -17.60 28.92
CA SER A 4 -9.68 -18.39 27.95
C SER A 4 -9.93 -19.90 28.03
N ASP A 5 -10.50 -20.38 29.13
CA ASP A 5 -10.78 -21.80 29.34
C ASP A 5 -12.06 -22.25 28.66
N TYR A 6 -12.83 -21.32 28.08
CA TYR A 6 -14.14 -21.59 27.47
C TYR A 6 -14.08 -21.46 25.95
N ILE A 7 -14.77 -22.36 25.23
CA ILE A 7 -14.83 -22.42 23.77
C ILE A 7 -16.27 -22.52 23.26
N SER A 8 -16.59 -21.91 22.13
CA SER A 8 -17.91 -22.02 21.50
C SER A 8 -18.00 -23.23 20.55
N THR A 9 -19.23 -23.73 20.32
CA THR A 9 -19.44 -24.78 19.28
C THR A 9 -19.03 -24.34 17.88
N THR A 10 -19.07 -23.05 17.60
CA THR A 10 -18.64 -22.48 16.32
C THR A 10 -17.13 -22.56 16.17
N ASP A 11 -16.38 -22.28 17.25
CA ASP A 11 -14.91 -22.30 17.21
C ASP A 11 -14.39 -23.75 17.19
N ILE A 12 -15.04 -24.68 17.93
CA ILE A 12 -14.74 -26.10 17.82
C ILE A 12 -14.96 -26.59 16.38
N ALA A 13 -16.11 -26.29 15.80
CA ALA A 13 -16.46 -26.69 14.45
C ALA A 13 -15.47 -26.17 13.40
N ARG A 14 -15.05 -24.93 13.54
CA ARG A 14 -14.04 -24.29 12.67
C ARG A 14 -12.66 -24.96 12.81
N THR A 15 -12.24 -25.23 14.04
CA THR A 15 -10.94 -25.86 14.32
C THR A 15 -10.86 -27.27 13.76
N LEU A 16 -11.96 -28.04 13.81
CA LEU A 16 -12.02 -29.43 13.35
C LEU A 16 -12.47 -29.59 11.89
N GLY A 17 -12.82 -28.50 11.19
CA GLY A 17 -13.29 -28.56 9.80
C GLY A 17 -14.66 -29.22 9.62
N VAL A 18 -15.51 -29.27 10.66
CA VAL A 18 -16.82 -29.92 10.66
C VAL A 18 -17.96 -28.91 10.82
N THR A 19 -19.21 -29.33 10.67
CA THR A 19 -20.35 -28.44 10.84
C THR A 19 -20.64 -28.18 12.32
N ARG A 20 -21.11 -26.95 12.64
CA ARG A 20 -21.56 -26.58 13.99
C ARG A 20 -22.64 -27.55 14.53
N GLN A 21 -23.53 -28.04 13.65
CA GLN A 21 -24.57 -28.99 14.03
C GLN A 21 -23.99 -30.32 14.48
N ALA A 22 -22.94 -30.81 13.82
CA ALA A 22 -22.26 -32.04 14.22
C ALA A 22 -21.64 -31.92 15.62
N ILE A 23 -20.98 -30.79 15.92
CA ILE A 23 -20.41 -30.53 17.25
C ILE A 23 -21.52 -30.41 18.31
N GLN A 24 -22.59 -29.66 18.02
CA GLN A 24 -23.71 -29.51 18.95
C GLN A 24 -24.31 -30.87 19.30
N LYS A 25 -24.53 -31.74 18.31
CA LYS A 25 -25.05 -33.09 18.50
C LYS A 25 -24.14 -33.96 19.38
N ARG A 26 -22.81 -33.88 19.22
CA ARG A 26 -21.82 -34.60 20.08
C ARG A 26 -21.92 -34.12 21.51
N ILE A 27 -21.92 -32.82 21.74
CA ILE A 27 -22.02 -32.20 23.08
C ILE A 27 -23.34 -32.56 23.75
N ASP A 28 -24.48 -32.43 23.04
CA ASP A 28 -25.81 -32.74 23.57
C ASP A 28 -25.93 -34.23 23.93
N SER A 29 -25.32 -35.11 23.14
CA SER A 29 -25.26 -36.56 23.43
C SER A 29 -24.52 -36.87 24.73
N GLU A 30 -23.37 -36.18 24.93
CA GLU A 30 -22.57 -36.40 26.13
C GLU A 30 -23.20 -35.75 27.38
N MET A 31 -23.83 -34.58 27.23
CA MET A 31 -24.60 -33.94 28.31
C MET A 31 -25.75 -34.87 28.80
N LYS A 32 -26.40 -35.56 27.88
CA LYS A 32 -27.43 -36.57 28.23
C LYS A 32 -26.83 -37.80 28.92
N ARG A 33 -25.62 -38.23 28.52
CA ARG A 33 -24.94 -39.38 29.06
C ARG A 33 -24.35 -39.10 30.46
N SER A 34 -23.89 -37.86 30.70
CA SER A 34 -23.34 -37.42 31.98
C SER A 34 -24.40 -36.89 32.95
N ALA A 35 -25.66 -36.79 32.54
CA ALA A 35 -26.76 -36.37 33.41
C ALA A 35 -26.94 -37.34 34.56
N GLY A 36 -26.72 -36.90 35.80
CA GLY A 36 -26.75 -37.71 37.03
C GLY A 36 -25.39 -38.16 37.56
N GLN A 37 -24.29 -37.79 36.89
CA GLN A 37 -22.93 -37.95 37.43
C GLN A 37 -22.56 -36.74 38.31
N PRO A 38 -21.49 -36.84 39.17
CA PRO A 38 -20.96 -35.72 39.93
C PRO A 38 -20.66 -34.50 39.03
N GLU A 39 -20.84 -33.30 39.52
CA GLU A 39 -20.66 -32.05 38.76
C GLU A 39 -19.27 -31.94 38.07
N GLU A 40 -18.25 -32.48 38.66
CA GLU A 40 -16.88 -32.54 38.10
C GLU A 40 -16.76 -33.37 36.82
N ASN A 41 -17.72 -34.29 36.57
CA ASN A 41 -17.78 -35.16 35.38
C ASN A 41 -18.80 -34.68 34.34
N GLN A 42 -19.43 -33.53 34.56
CA GLN A 42 -20.41 -32.95 33.63
C GLN A 42 -19.75 -31.84 32.77
N ILE A 43 -20.28 -31.65 31.55
CA ILE A 43 -19.86 -30.56 30.69
C ILE A 43 -20.30 -29.24 31.30
N GLN A 44 -19.32 -28.42 31.69
CA GLN A 44 -19.56 -27.10 32.27
C GLN A 44 -19.78 -26.07 31.16
N LEU A 45 -20.82 -25.28 31.27
CA LEU A 45 -21.19 -24.27 30.28
C LEU A 45 -21.49 -22.92 30.94
N ARG A 46 -21.22 -21.84 30.18
CA ARG A 46 -21.55 -20.47 30.57
C ARG A 46 -22.42 -19.83 29.49
N LYS A 47 -23.54 -19.27 29.88
CA LYS A 47 -24.42 -18.56 28.95
C LYS A 47 -23.82 -17.21 28.54
N MET A 48 -23.74 -16.93 27.25
CA MET A 48 -23.24 -15.68 26.69
C MET A 48 -24.22 -15.18 25.59
N GLY A 49 -25.01 -14.15 25.90
CA GLY A 49 -26.02 -13.62 24.98
C GLY A 49 -26.99 -14.69 24.50
N ARG A 50 -27.04 -14.95 23.17
CA ARG A 50 -27.89 -16.00 22.56
C ARG A 50 -27.22 -17.37 22.44
N GLY A 51 -26.02 -17.57 22.98
CA GLY A 51 -25.25 -18.82 22.87
C GLY A 51 -24.69 -19.31 24.19
N TYR A 52 -23.92 -20.41 24.11
CA TYR A 52 -23.22 -21.00 25.24
C TYR A 52 -21.75 -21.15 24.91
N LEU A 53 -20.89 -20.93 25.92
CA LEU A 53 -19.49 -21.31 25.91
C LEU A 53 -19.29 -22.53 26.81
N TYR A 54 -18.44 -23.45 26.40
CA TYR A 54 -18.16 -24.70 27.08
C TYR A 54 -16.76 -24.66 27.66
N LEU A 55 -16.61 -25.06 28.92
CA LEU A 55 -15.28 -25.17 29.53
C LEU A 55 -14.50 -26.27 28.81
N THR A 56 -13.38 -25.94 28.21
CA THR A 56 -12.60 -26.83 27.36
C THR A 56 -12.20 -28.12 28.08
N SER A 57 -11.84 -28.03 29.37
CA SER A 57 -11.49 -29.19 30.20
C SER A 57 -12.66 -30.14 30.49
N SER A 58 -13.90 -29.65 30.38
CA SER A 58 -15.12 -30.45 30.61
C SER A 58 -15.70 -31.07 29.35
N LEU A 59 -15.15 -30.76 28.17
CA LEU A 59 -15.59 -31.40 26.92
C LEU A 59 -15.26 -32.90 26.90
N PRO A 60 -15.98 -33.71 26.10
CA PRO A 60 -15.67 -35.13 25.91
C PRO A 60 -14.19 -35.35 25.57
N ARG A 61 -13.59 -36.41 26.11
CA ARG A 61 -12.15 -36.70 25.98
C ARG A 61 -11.72 -36.78 24.51
N ASP A 62 -12.49 -37.48 23.68
CA ASP A 62 -12.27 -37.61 22.24
C ASP A 62 -12.28 -36.24 21.55
N LEU A 63 -13.21 -35.37 21.89
CA LEU A 63 -13.31 -34.02 21.33
C LEU A 63 -12.17 -33.09 21.79
N ARG A 64 -11.69 -33.25 23.02
CA ARG A 64 -10.50 -32.54 23.53
C ARG A 64 -9.22 -32.99 22.83
N ASP A 65 -9.07 -34.29 22.64
CA ASP A 65 -7.90 -34.89 22.00
C ASP A 65 -7.86 -34.48 20.51
N GLU A 66 -8.99 -34.53 19.78
CA GLU A 66 -9.12 -34.02 18.42
C GLU A 66 -8.79 -32.52 18.31
N LEU A 67 -9.26 -31.71 19.25
CA LEU A 67 -8.94 -30.26 19.29
C LEU A 67 -7.46 -30.00 19.57
N ALA A 68 -6.86 -30.78 20.47
CA ALA A 68 -5.44 -30.68 20.80
C ALA A 68 -4.57 -31.10 19.60
N GLU A 69 -4.96 -32.16 18.91
CA GLU A 69 -4.27 -32.63 17.71
C GLU A 69 -4.43 -31.68 16.53
N ALA A 70 -5.65 -31.18 16.25
CA ALA A 70 -5.87 -30.17 15.22
C ALA A 70 -5.11 -28.87 15.50
N ARG A 71 -4.97 -28.48 16.77
CA ARG A 71 -4.13 -27.34 17.17
C ARG A 71 -2.64 -27.62 17.00
N ARG A 72 -2.17 -28.85 17.31
CA ARG A 72 -0.77 -29.26 17.05
C ARG A 72 -0.48 -29.30 15.56
N THR A 73 -1.34 -29.94 14.77
CA THR A 73 -1.20 -30.03 13.32
C THR A 73 -1.25 -28.63 12.67
N ALA A 74 -2.10 -27.73 13.17
CA ALA A 74 -2.11 -26.33 12.73
C ALA A 74 -0.82 -25.58 13.10
N VAL A 75 -0.20 -25.93 14.23
CA VAL A 75 1.10 -25.39 14.66
C VAL A 75 2.23 -26.01 13.85
N GLU A 76 2.21 -27.31 13.58
CA GLU A 76 3.22 -28.02 12.77
C GLU A 76 3.15 -27.62 11.29
N THR A 77 1.94 -27.48 10.72
CA THR A 77 1.75 -26.99 9.34
C THR A 77 2.16 -25.51 9.20
N ALA A 78 2.04 -24.72 10.26
CA ALA A 78 2.50 -23.31 10.27
C ALA A 78 4.04 -23.19 10.41
N VAL A 79 4.73 -24.24 10.84
CA VAL A 79 6.20 -24.27 10.98
C VAL A 79 6.91 -24.53 9.64
N GLU A 80 6.23 -25.05 8.62
CA GLU A 80 6.84 -25.40 7.31
C GLU A 80 6.60 -24.41 6.16
N LEU A 81 6.03 -23.23 6.41
CA LEU A 81 5.82 -22.22 5.36
C LEU A 81 7.11 -21.42 5.08
N LYS A 82 8.01 -21.98 4.28
CA LYS A 82 9.07 -21.23 3.59
C LYS A 82 8.48 -20.60 2.32
N PRO A 83 8.66 -19.29 2.09
CA PRO A 83 8.11 -18.65 0.91
C PRO A 83 8.97 -18.91 -0.33
N GLU A 84 8.44 -19.66 -1.30
CA GLU A 84 8.98 -19.73 -2.65
C GLU A 84 7.90 -19.37 -3.69
N GLY A 85 8.03 -18.23 -4.34
CA GLY A 85 7.26 -17.81 -5.50
C GLY A 85 5.76 -17.59 -5.27
N LYS A 86 4.86 -18.36 -5.92
CA LYS A 86 3.39 -18.20 -5.83
C LYS A 86 2.80 -18.30 -4.41
N LYS A 87 3.54 -18.83 -3.45
CA LYS A 87 3.15 -18.95 -2.04
C LYS A 87 3.27 -17.64 -1.24
N GLU A 88 4.06 -16.66 -1.73
CA GLU A 88 4.30 -15.40 -1.02
C GLU A 88 3.02 -14.56 -0.86
N LEU A 89 2.25 -14.39 -1.93
CA LEU A 89 0.99 -13.62 -1.88
C LEU A 89 -0.09 -14.31 -1.01
N GLU A 90 -0.03 -15.64 -0.84
CA GLU A 90 -0.93 -16.38 0.04
C GLU A 90 -0.63 -16.09 1.51
N PHE A 91 0.65 -15.98 1.87
CA PHE A 91 1.08 -15.63 3.24
C PHE A 91 0.58 -14.25 3.67
N GLU A 92 0.74 -13.22 2.84
CA GLU A 92 0.27 -11.87 3.13
C GLU A 92 -1.25 -11.81 3.30
N LYS A 93 -2.00 -12.57 2.48
CA LYS A 93 -3.46 -12.71 2.58
C LYS A 93 -3.90 -13.44 3.87
N GLU A 94 -3.20 -14.50 4.26
CA GLU A 94 -3.50 -15.24 5.49
C GLU A 94 -3.26 -14.37 6.72
N LEU A 95 -2.13 -13.68 6.75
CA LEU A 95 -1.76 -12.78 7.82
C LEU A 95 -2.78 -11.63 7.97
N TRP A 96 -3.16 -11.01 6.85
CA TRP A 96 -4.22 -10.00 6.82
C TRP A 96 -5.56 -10.57 7.32
N SER A 97 -5.97 -11.73 6.80
CA SER A 97 -7.24 -12.36 7.18
C SER A 97 -7.30 -12.67 8.68
N ALA A 98 -6.16 -13.04 9.29
CA ALA A 98 -6.07 -13.28 10.71
C ALA A 98 -6.18 -11.97 11.51
N ALA A 99 -5.48 -10.92 11.09
CA ALA A 99 -5.56 -9.60 11.73
C ALA A 99 -6.94 -8.96 11.57
N ASP A 100 -7.54 -8.97 10.37
CA ASP A 100 -8.86 -8.35 10.12
C ASP A 100 -10.00 -9.04 10.89
N ARG A 101 -9.90 -10.35 11.14
CA ARG A 101 -10.86 -11.05 12.02
C ARG A 101 -10.89 -10.54 13.44
N LEU A 102 -9.77 -10.04 13.95
CA LEU A 102 -9.66 -9.48 15.29
C LEU A 102 -10.17 -8.05 15.39
N ARG A 103 -10.31 -7.37 14.26
CA ARG A 103 -10.78 -5.98 14.21
C ARG A 103 -12.16 -5.79 14.83
N GLY A 104 -13.06 -6.75 14.66
CA GLY A 104 -14.43 -6.65 15.18
C GLY A 104 -15.16 -5.40 14.68
N ASN A 105 -15.60 -4.54 15.62
CA ASN A 105 -16.33 -3.29 15.34
C ASN A 105 -15.42 -2.04 15.34
N ILE A 106 -14.09 -2.21 15.41
CA ILE A 106 -13.14 -1.09 15.42
C ILE A 106 -13.10 -0.45 14.03
N ASP A 107 -13.10 0.88 13.99
CA ASP A 107 -12.97 1.59 12.72
C ASP A 107 -11.62 1.25 12.04
N ALA A 108 -11.66 1.04 10.72
CA ALA A 108 -10.48 0.64 9.96
C ALA A 108 -9.35 1.67 10.05
N SER A 109 -9.68 2.95 10.14
CA SER A 109 -8.71 4.04 10.24
C SER A 109 -7.94 4.06 11.56
N GLU A 110 -8.57 3.64 12.66
CA GLU A 110 -7.90 3.50 13.96
C GLU A 110 -7.12 2.20 14.05
N TYR A 111 -7.74 1.09 13.64
CA TYR A 111 -7.13 -0.24 13.67
C TYR A 111 -5.87 -0.34 12.81
N LYS A 112 -5.83 0.37 11.70
CA LYS A 112 -4.66 0.50 10.81
C LYS A 112 -3.38 0.84 11.57
N HIS A 113 -3.43 1.82 12.47
CA HIS A 113 -2.26 2.29 13.21
C HIS A 113 -1.77 1.28 14.25
N ILE A 114 -2.70 0.55 14.85
CA ILE A 114 -2.41 -0.51 15.82
C ILE A 114 -1.68 -1.65 15.12
N VAL A 115 -2.24 -2.15 14.05
CA VAL A 115 -1.71 -3.28 13.30
C VAL A 115 -0.36 -2.95 12.66
N LEU A 116 -0.27 -1.82 11.96
CA LEU A 116 0.98 -1.40 11.31
C LEU A 116 2.08 -1.03 12.31
N GLY A 117 1.71 -0.49 13.47
CA GLY A 117 2.65 -0.23 14.56
C GLY A 117 3.24 -1.51 15.14
N LEU A 118 2.42 -2.53 15.41
CA LEU A 118 2.90 -3.85 15.86
C LEU A 118 3.77 -4.53 14.82
N LEU A 119 3.37 -4.49 13.56
CA LEU A 119 4.17 -5.05 12.45
C LEU A 119 5.53 -4.36 12.35
N PHE A 120 5.56 -3.05 12.54
CA PHE A 120 6.81 -2.28 12.58
C PHE A 120 7.71 -2.68 13.76
N LEU A 121 7.14 -2.81 14.99
CA LEU A 121 7.89 -3.28 16.16
C LEU A 121 8.50 -4.66 15.94
N LYS A 122 7.72 -5.59 15.38
CA LYS A 122 8.19 -6.93 15.05
C LYS A 122 9.42 -6.84 14.12
N TYR A 123 9.29 -6.05 13.06
CA TYR A 123 10.37 -5.87 12.09
C TYR A 123 11.66 -5.35 12.72
N ILE A 124 11.59 -4.24 13.45
CA ILE A 124 12.82 -3.63 13.98
C ILE A 124 13.47 -4.52 15.03
N SER A 125 12.68 -5.26 15.82
CA SER A 125 13.20 -6.22 16.78
C SER A 125 13.92 -7.39 16.11
N ASP A 126 13.34 -7.95 15.06
CA ASP A 126 13.94 -9.07 14.33
C ASP A 126 15.20 -8.65 13.57
N ALA A 127 15.17 -7.51 12.90
CA ALA A 127 16.35 -6.96 12.21
C ALA A 127 17.51 -6.70 13.20
N PHE A 128 17.19 -6.17 14.38
CA PHE A 128 18.15 -5.97 15.46
C PHE A 128 18.72 -7.30 15.95
N ASN A 129 17.88 -8.29 16.26
CA ASN A 129 18.31 -9.60 16.76
C ASN A 129 19.20 -10.33 15.74
N LEU A 130 18.84 -10.26 14.46
CA LEU A 130 19.68 -10.85 13.40
C LEU A 130 21.06 -10.22 13.35
N ARG A 131 21.12 -8.89 13.38
CA ARG A 131 22.40 -8.17 13.40
C ARG A 131 23.20 -8.48 14.65
N ARG A 132 22.56 -8.52 15.82
CA ARG A 132 23.19 -8.87 17.09
C ARG A 132 23.81 -10.26 17.03
N SER A 133 23.08 -11.24 16.50
CA SER A 133 23.60 -12.61 16.33
C SER A 133 24.79 -12.67 15.38
N GLN A 134 24.80 -11.88 14.30
CA GLN A 134 25.97 -11.76 13.42
C GLN A 134 27.19 -11.15 14.15
N LEU A 135 26.98 -10.08 14.91
CA LEU A 135 28.03 -9.47 15.70
C LEU A 135 28.55 -10.44 16.77
N GLU A 136 27.68 -11.19 17.45
CA GLU A 136 28.06 -12.24 18.41
C GLU A 136 28.96 -13.30 17.78
N GLN A 137 28.63 -13.77 16.58
CA GLN A 137 29.48 -14.69 15.82
C GLN A 137 30.84 -14.06 15.52
N TRP A 138 30.87 -12.82 15.02
CA TRP A 138 32.12 -12.14 14.63
C TRP A 138 33.04 -11.86 15.83
N VAL A 139 32.50 -11.42 16.98
CA VAL A 139 33.31 -11.14 18.17
C VAL A 139 33.80 -12.39 18.88
N THR A 140 33.16 -13.56 18.63
CA THR A 140 33.55 -14.86 19.23
C THR A 140 34.43 -15.71 18.34
N ASP A 141 34.45 -15.46 17.03
CA ASP A 141 35.24 -16.23 16.06
C ASP A 141 36.69 -15.74 16.00
N PRO A 142 37.67 -16.56 16.46
CA PRO A 142 39.11 -16.19 16.43
C PRO A 142 39.65 -15.94 15.01
N ASP A 143 39.01 -16.50 13.98
CA ASP A 143 39.44 -16.35 12.59
C ASP A 143 38.91 -15.05 11.96
N HIS A 144 37.98 -14.37 12.61
CA HIS A 144 37.41 -13.09 12.14
C HIS A 144 38.34 -11.89 12.52
N LYS A 145 39.36 -11.65 11.72
CA LYS A 145 40.49 -10.73 11.99
C LYS A 145 40.13 -9.26 12.31
N GLY A 146 38.91 -8.80 12.17
CA GLY A 146 38.50 -7.41 12.41
C GLY A 146 37.62 -7.21 13.64
N PHE A 147 37.05 -8.28 14.16
CA PHE A 147 36.01 -8.20 15.18
C PHE A 147 36.23 -9.13 16.39
N TYR A 148 37.13 -10.12 16.30
CA TYR A 148 37.38 -11.03 17.41
C TYR A 148 37.84 -10.30 18.67
N ILE A 149 37.18 -10.57 19.78
CA ILE A 149 37.51 -10.05 21.11
C ILE A 149 37.59 -11.20 22.11
N ALA A 150 38.73 -11.34 22.77
CA ALA A 150 38.97 -12.47 23.68
C ALA A 150 38.16 -12.34 24.99
N ASP A 151 38.02 -11.14 25.52
CA ASP A 151 37.35 -10.92 26.79
C ASP A 151 35.83 -10.66 26.64
N SER A 152 35.07 -11.07 27.64
CA SER A 152 33.60 -10.97 27.61
C SER A 152 33.10 -9.53 27.74
N SER A 153 33.80 -8.68 28.45
CA SER A 153 33.36 -7.27 28.66
C SER A 153 33.52 -6.45 27.39
N GLY A 154 34.61 -6.69 26.64
CA GLY A 154 34.80 -6.10 25.32
C GLY A 154 33.77 -6.57 24.30
N ARG A 155 33.39 -7.87 24.34
CA ARG A 155 32.30 -8.37 23.50
C ARG A 155 30.99 -7.67 23.78
N THR A 156 30.61 -7.54 25.05
CA THR A 156 29.39 -6.84 25.45
C THR A 156 29.42 -5.38 25.00
N ALA A 157 30.56 -4.70 25.13
CA ALA A 157 30.69 -3.31 24.67
C ALA A 157 30.41 -3.14 23.16
N ILE A 158 30.87 -4.06 22.32
CA ILE A 158 30.56 -4.04 20.88
C ILE A 158 29.08 -4.36 20.61
N LEU A 159 28.51 -5.34 21.32
CA LEU A 159 27.12 -5.74 21.14
C LEU A 159 26.12 -4.67 21.58
N ASP A 160 26.52 -3.78 22.51
CA ASP A 160 25.70 -2.68 23.01
C ASP A 160 26.06 -1.32 22.37
N ASP A 161 27.04 -1.30 21.46
CA ASP A 161 27.39 -0.12 20.67
C ASP A 161 26.36 0.12 19.56
N LYS A 162 25.60 1.20 19.68
CA LYS A 162 24.54 1.59 18.74
C LYS A 162 25.04 1.80 17.32
N ASP A 163 26.26 2.28 17.16
CA ASP A 163 26.82 2.58 15.84
C ASP A 163 27.01 1.31 14.98
N GLN A 164 27.19 0.14 15.62
CA GLN A 164 27.25 -1.16 14.93
C GLN A 164 25.94 -1.56 14.23
N TYR A 165 24.83 -0.96 14.63
CA TYR A 165 23.50 -1.16 14.06
C TYR A 165 23.12 -0.01 13.14
N LEU A 166 23.26 1.22 13.59
CA LEU A 166 22.83 2.41 12.84
C LEU A 166 23.60 2.62 11.54
N SER A 167 24.89 2.24 11.50
CA SER A 167 25.72 2.28 10.27
C SER A 167 25.16 1.39 9.15
N GLU A 168 24.51 0.28 9.52
CA GLU A 168 23.83 -0.63 8.59
C GLU A 168 22.36 -0.27 8.32
N GLY A 169 21.88 0.81 8.94
CA GLY A 169 20.49 1.25 8.81
C GLY A 169 19.52 0.43 9.67
N ILE A 170 20.03 -0.22 10.72
CA ILE A 170 19.25 -1.01 11.67
C ILE A 170 19.03 -0.19 12.94
N PHE A 171 17.79 -0.16 13.44
CA PHE A 171 17.47 0.53 14.67
C PHE A 171 17.99 -0.23 15.90
N PHE A 172 18.50 0.49 16.87
CA PHE A 172 18.88 -0.11 18.14
C PHE A 172 17.64 -0.41 18.99
N VAL A 173 17.52 -1.66 19.45
CA VAL A 173 16.39 -2.11 20.26
C VAL A 173 16.87 -2.50 21.66
N PRO A 174 16.52 -1.70 22.68
CA PRO A 174 16.87 -2.05 24.06
C PRO A 174 16.17 -3.33 24.49
N GLU A 175 16.75 -4.04 25.45
CA GLU A 175 16.30 -5.38 25.88
C GLU A 175 14.81 -5.40 26.28
N THR A 176 14.36 -4.38 26.99
CA THR A 176 12.96 -4.24 27.43
C THR A 176 11.95 -4.05 26.31
N ALA A 177 12.42 -3.69 25.11
CA ALA A 177 11.57 -3.40 23.94
C ALA A 177 11.66 -4.48 22.85
N ARG A 178 12.43 -5.56 23.06
CA ARG A 178 12.53 -6.67 22.12
C ARG A 178 11.21 -7.41 21.99
N TRP A 179 10.95 -7.96 20.81
CA TRP A 179 9.70 -8.65 20.53
C TRP A 179 9.43 -9.83 21.46
N GLU A 180 10.47 -10.52 21.92
CA GLU A 180 10.37 -11.63 22.87
C GLU A 180 9.71 -11.18 24.17
N GLN A 181 10.06 -10.00 24.68
CA GLN A 181 9.44 -9.42 25.88
C GLN A 181 7.96 -9.10 25.68
N LEU A 182 7.60 -8.53 24.53
CA LEU A 182 6.20 -8.29 24.17
C LEU A 182 5.41 -9.59 24.07
N ARG A 183 6.01 -10.64 23.49
CA ARG A 183 5.40 -11.96 23.35
C ARG A 183 5.18 -12.63 24.70
N GLU A 184 6.13 -12.55 25.63
CA GLU A 184 5.99 -13.08 27.00
C GLU A 184 4.82 -12.43 27.74
N HIS A 185 4.58 -11.14 27.50
CA HIS A 185 3.52 -10.36 28.13
C HIS A 185 2.26 -10.23 27.27
N ALA A 186 2.16 -10.94 26.14
CA ALA A 186 1.07 -10.79 25.18
C ALA A 186 -0.33 -11.03 25.78
N MET A 187 -0.45 -11.96 26.74
CA MET A 187 -1.74 -12.25 27.41
C MET A 187 -1.93 -11.49 28.73
N SER A 188 -1.10 -10.49 29.00
CA SER A 188 -1.23 -9.61 30.16
C SER A 188 -2.35 -8.58 29.96
N GLU A 189 -3.09 -8.24 31.01
CA GLU A 189 -4.03 -7.11 30.98
C GLU A 189 -3.34 -5.77 30.67
N ARG A 190 -2.02 -5.69 30.87
CA ARG A 190 -1.20 -4.51 30.59
C ARG A 190 -0.49 -4.54 29.23
N VAL A 191 -0.85 -5.45 28.33
CA VAL A 191 -0.19 -5.61 27.02
C VAL A 191 -0.14 -4.29 26.23
N ALA A 192 -1.21 -3.47 26.27
CA ALA A 192 -1.23 -2.15 25.63
C ALA A 192 -0.13 -1.22 26.17
N SER A 193 0.05 -1.19 27.50
CA SER A 193 1.11 -0.39 28.14
C SER A 193 2.50 -0.91 27.77
N HIS A 194 2.71 -2.23 27.76
CA HIS A 194 4.01 -2.80 27.38
C HIS A 194 4.38 -2.47 25.94
N ILE A 195 3.40 -2.46 25.01
CA ILE A 195 3.62 -2.05 23.61
C ILE A 195 4.04 -0.57 23.54
N GLU A 196 3.35 0.32 24.25
CA GLU A 196 3.67 1.76 24.25
C GLU A 196 5.01 2.05 24.94
N GLU A 197 5.32 1.37 26.04
CA GLU A 197 6.62 1.44 26.74
C GLU A 197 7.77 0.97 25.83
N ALA A 198 7.57 -0.09 25.05
CA ALA A 198 8.54 -0.56 24.08
C ALA A 198 8.78 0.46 22.95
N MET A 199 7.71 1.05 22.41
CA MET A 199 7.80 2.12 21.42
C MET A 199 8.57 3.34 21.95
N ASP A 200 8.28 3.75 23.17
CA ASP A 200 8.98 4.86 23.84
C ASP A 200 10.47 4.58 24.01
N ALA A 201 10.83 3.38 24.45
CA ALA A 201 12.22 2.97 24.62
C ALA A 201 12.97 2.98 23.28
N ILE A 202 12.35 2.47 22.19
CA ILE A 202 12.94 2.47 20.86
C ILE A 202 13.11 3.90 20.33
N GLU A 203 12.12 4.78 20.46
CA GLU A 203 12.24 6.18 20.04
C GLU A 203 13.38 6.93 20.76
N LYS A 204 13.54 6.71 22.07
CA LYS A 204 14.62 7.30 22.86
C LYS A 204 16.00 6.87 22.40
N GLU A 205 16.13 5.62 21.95
CA GLU A 205 17.39 5.09 21.44
C GLU A 205 17.69 5.51 20.00
N ASN A 206 16.68 5.89 19.21
CA ASN A 206 16.76 6.26 17.79
C ASN A 206 16.15 7.64 17.48
N PRO A 207 16.50 8.71 18.22
CA PRO A 207 15.77 9.98 18.15
C PRO A 207 15.86 10.68 16.79
N LYS A 208 16.92 10.50 16.03
CA LYS A 208 17.11 11.14 14.72
C LYS A 208 16.07 10.69 13.68
N LEU A 209 15.60 9.46 13.77
CA LEU A 209 14.73 8.86 12.74
C LEU A 209 13.32 8.56 13.25
N LEU A 210 13.18 8.21 14.53
CA LEU A 210 11.92 7.68 15.07
C LEU A 210 11.23 8.59 16.09
N LEU A 211 11.83 9.71 16.54
CA LEU A 211 11.21 10.56 17.55
C LEU A 211 9.83 11.06 17.10
N GLY A 212 8.79 10.70 17.86
CA GLY A 212 7.40 11.05 17.57
C GLY A 212 6.77 10.33 16.38
N VAL A 213 7.44 9.30 15.83
CA VAL A 213 6.98 8.55 14.65
C VAL A 213 6.08 7.39 15.04
N LEU A 214 6.44 6.65 16.09
CA LEU A 214 5.68 5.45 16.47
C LEU A 214 4.29 5.81 17.01
N PRO A 215 3.26 4.98 16.72
CA PRO A 215 1.87 5.27 17.09
C PRO A 215 1.58 4.93 18.57
N LYS A 216 2.45 5.35 19.46
CA LYS A 216 2.18 5.34 20.90
C LYS A 216 0.99 6.27 21.18
N ASP A 217 0.31 6.16 22.31
CA ASP A 217 -0.98 6.76 22.66
C ASP A 217 -2.20 6.14 21.94
N ARG A 218 -2.00 5.10 21.11
CA ARG A 218 -3.10 4.46 20.39
C ARG A 218 -3.57 3.18 21.08
N TYR A 219 -2.66 2.43 21.68
CA TYR A 219 -2.97 1.10 22.25
C TYR A 219 -3.74 1.21 23.56
N VAL A 220 -3.29 2.05 24.49
CA VAL A 220 -3.99 2.31 25.75
C VAL A 220 -5.29 3.09 25.50
N ARG A 221 -5.23 4.10 24.63
CA ARG A 221 -6.38 4.98 24.35
C ARG A 221 -7.51 4.30 23.59
N ALA A 222 -7.20 3.36 22.72
CA ALA A 222 -8.20 2.61 21.97
C ALA A 222 -9.05 1.68 22.84
N GLN A 223 -8.65 1.44 24.10
CA GLN A 223 -9.34 0.56 25.04
C GLN A 223 -9.69 -0.81 24.43
N LEU A 224 -8.80 -1.33 23.59
CA LEU A 224 -8.96 -2.65 22.99
C LEU A 224 -8.91 -3.71 24.08
N ASP A 225 -9.70 -4.76 23.88
CA ASP A 225 -9.60 -5.95 24.71
C ASP A 225 -8.13 -6.44 24.69
N PRO A 226 -7.47 -6.55 25.85
CA PRO A 226 -6.10 -7.06 25.93
C PRO A 226 -5.89 -8.39 25.21
N HIS A 227 -6.94 -9.22 25.15
CA HIS A 227 -6.91 -10.49 24.40
C HIS A 227 -6.71 -10.26 22.90
N ILE A 228 -7.35 -9.24 22.31
CA ILE A 228 -7.21 -8.91 20.88
C ILE A 228 -5.78 -8.48 20.57
N LEU A 229 -5.20 -7.62 21.40
CA LEU A 229 -3.81 -7.19 21.25
C LEU A 229 -2.84 -8.38 21.43
N GLY A 230 -3.08 -9.24 22.41
CA GLY A 230 -2.29 -10.45 22.61
C GLY A 230 -2.33 -11.41 21.42
N GLU A 231 -3.51 -11.62 20.85
CA GLU A 231 -3.65 -12.45 19.63
C GLU A 231 -2.94 -11.82 18.43
N LEU A 232 -2.95 -10.50 18.27
CA LEU A 232 -2.18 -9.82 17.22
C LEU A 232 -0.67 -10.03 17.41
N VAL A 233 -0.16 -9.89 18.64
CA VAL A 233 1.25 -10.18 18.95
C VAL A 233 1.58 -11.63 18.61
N ASN A 234 0.71 -12.59 18.95
CA ASN A 234 0.89 -14.01 18.64
C ASN A 234 0.85 -14.28 17.12
N ILE A 235 -0.04 -13.62 16.37
CA ILE A 235 -0.12 -13.75 14.90
C ILE A 235 1.18 -13.26 14.27
N PHE A 236 1.66 -12.06 14.66
CA PHE A 236 2.90 -11.51 14.11
C PHE A 236 4.15 -12.27 14.57
N SER A 237 4.11 -12.94 15.73
CA SER A 237 5.20 -13.83 16.18
C SER A 237 5.40 -15.05 15.28
N ARG A 238 4.43 -15.40 14.43
CA ARG A 238 4.53 -16.50 13.47
C ARG A 238 5.31 -16.12 12.20
N ILE A 239 5.54 -14.83 11.99
CA ILE A 239 6.38 -14.35 10.89
C ILE A 239 7.80 -14.80 11.18
N GLN A 240 8.32 -15.77 10.41
CA GLN A 240 9.70 -16.20 10.49
C GLN A 240 10.51 -15.50 9.41
N PHE A 241 11.64 -14.95 9.82
CA PHE A 241 12.56 -14.27 8.92
C PHE A 241 13.66 -15.22 8.43
N ASP A 242 14.05 -15.08 7.17
CA ASP A 242 15.19 -15.79 6.62
C ASP A 242 16.49 -15.12 7.14
N HIS A 243 17.61 -15.85 7.14
CA HIS A 243 18.92 -15.36 7.61
C HIS A 243 19.53 -14.27 6.69
N ASP A 244 18.85 -13.84 5.62
CA ASP A 244 19.29 -12.79 4.70
C ASP A 244 18.50 -11.49 4.94
N MET A 245 19.17 -10.51 5.57
CA MET A 245 18.58 -9.20 5.91
C MET A 245 17.96 -8.46 4.74
N ARG A 246 18.47 -8.61 3.51
CA ARG A 246 17.94 -7.92 2.33
C ARG A 246 16.59 -8.51 1.91
N LYS A 247 16.48 -9.85 1.95
CA LYS A 247 15.22 -10.54 1.65
C LYS A 247 14.15 -10.24 2.69
N GLU A 248 14.56 -10.08 3.94
CA GLU A 248 13.67 -9.70 5.05
C GLU A 248 13.09 -8.31 4.90
N GLN A 249 13.92 -7.31 4.61
CA GLN A 249 13.45 -5.94 4.34
C GLN A 249 12.46 -5.91 3.17
N ASP A 250 12.72 -6.66 2.12
CA ASP A 250 11.83 -6.71 0.95
C ASP A 250 10.52 -7.43 1.28
N MET A 251 10.54 -8.52 2.05
CA MET A 251 9.34 -9.26 2.47
C MET A 251 8.45 -8.41 3.36
N LEU A 252 9.01 -7.82 4.41
CA LEU A 252 8.23 -6.97 5.32
C LEU A 252 7.75 -5.69 4.69
N GLY A 253 8.58 -5.13 3.81
CA GLY A 253 8.15 -4.02 2.97
C GLY A 253 6.90 -4.39 2.16
N ARG A 254 6.82 -5.61 1.60
CA ARG A 254 5.63 -6.09 0.88
C ARG A 254 4.44 -6.31 1.80
N VAL A 255 4.64 -6.96 2.95
CA VAL A 255 3.57 -7.16 3.95
C VAL A 255 3.00 -5.80 4.40
N TYR A 256 3.87 -4.85 4.72
CA TYR A 256 3.46 -3.50 5.14
C TYR A 256 2.65 -2.79 4.04
N GLU A 257 3.11 -2.84 2.79
CA GLU A 257 2.44 -2.26 1.62
C GLU A 257 1.10 -2.96 1.33
N TYR A 258 1.05 -4.29 1.47
CA TYR A 258 -0.17 -5.07 1.33
C TYR A 258 -1.21 -4.65 2.38
N PHE A 259 -0.81 -4.53 3.65
CA PHE A 259 -1.71 -4.08 4.71
C PHE A 259 -2.20 -2.65 4.50
N LEU A 260 -1.32 -1.73 4.08
CA LEU A 260 -1.73 -0.37 3.69
C LEU A 260 -2.81 -0.38 2.61
N GLY A 261 -2.65 -1.21 1.58
CA GLY A 261 -3.62 -1.37 0.50
C GLY A 261 -4.96 -1.94 0.99
N GLN A 262 -4.93 -2.95 1.84
CA GLN A 262 -6.14 -3.57 2.40
C GLN A 262 -6.90 -2.61 3.34
N PHE A 263 -6.18 -1.83 4.15
CA PHE A 263 -6.81 -0.80 4.97
C PHE A 263 -7.42 0.32 4.13
N ALA A 264 -6.75 0.74 3.07
CA ALA A 264 -7.30 1.72 2.14
C ALA A 264 -8.60 1.23 1.45
N ASP A 265 -8.67 -0.08 1.12
CA ASP A 265 -9.89 -0.70 0.61
C ASP A 265 -11.01 -0.70 1.67
N ALA A 266 -10.69 -1.03 2.92
CA ALA A 266 -11.65 -1.08 4.03
C ALA A 266 -12.17 0.31 4.46
N GLU A 267 -11.33 1.35 4.42
CA GLU A 267 -11.70 2.74 4.74
C GLU A 267 -12.65 3.35 3.71
N GLY A 268 -12.56 2.94 2.45
CA GLY A 268 -13.42 3.37 1.36
C GLY A 268 -13.43 4.89 1.14
N LYS A 269 -14.59 5.44 0.76
CA LYS A 269 -14.74 6.89 0.48
C LYS A 269 -14.63 7.80 1.71
N ARG A 270 -14.65 7.25 2.92
CA ARG A 270 -14.68 8.03 4.17
C ARG A 270 -13.28 8.47 4.62
N GLY A 271 -12.22 7.80 4.20
CA GLY A 271 -10.84 8.08 4.65
C GLY A 271 -10.23 9.36 4.09
N GLY A 272 -10.76 9.92 3.01
CA GLY A 272 -10.22 11.14 2.38
C GLY A 272 -8.80 10.97 1.79
N GLU A 273 -8.14 9.86 2.08
CA GLU A 273 -6.79 9.54 1.65
C GLU A 273 -6.86 8.43 0.59
N PHE A 274 -6.43 8.75 -0.63
CA PHE A 274 -6.35 7.77 -1.71
C PHE A 274 -5.01 7.06 -1.66
N PHE A 275 -5.01 5.78 -1.31
CA PHE A 275 -3.84 4.94 -1.52
C PHE A 275 -3.59 4.77 -3.02
N THR A 276 -2.42 5.22 -3.49
CA THR A 276 -2.07 5.12 -4.91
C THR A 276 -1.70 3.68 -5.26
N PRO A 277 -2.35 3.04 -6.23
CA PRO A 277 -2.02 1.67 -6.63
C PRO A 277 -0.55 1.54 -7.02
N PRO A 278 0.16 0.51 -6.54
CA PRO A 278 1.61 0.34 -6.80
C PRO A 278 1.96 0.28 -8.29
N THR A 279 1.10 -0.32 -9.13
CA THR A 279 1.32 -0.41 -10.58
C THR A 279 1.23 0.95 -11.27
N LEU A 280 0.36 1.85 -10.78
CA LEU A 280 0.26 3.23 -11.28
C LEU A 280 1.50 4.05 -10.89
N VAL A 281 1.95 3.90 -9.64
CA VAL A 281 3.19 4.57 -9.17
C VAL A 281 4.40 4.05 -9.95
N ARG A 282 4.46 2.74 -10.19
CA ARG A 282 5.53 2.13 -10.98
C ARG A 282 5.58 2.71 -12.40
N LEU A 283 4.42 2.79 -13.09
CA LEU A 283 4.36 3.40 -14.42
C LEU A 283 4.87 4.85 -14.41
N LEU A 284 4.46 5.63 -13.40
CA LEU A 284 4.91 7.01 -13.26
C LEU A 284 6.42 7.10 -13.07
N VAL A 285 7.01 6.27 -12.20
CA VAL A 285 8.45 6.23 -11.94
C VAL A 285 9.25 5.72 -13.15
N GLU A 286 8.74 4.70 -13.86
CA GLU A 286 9.37 4.16 -15.09
C GLU A 286 9.43 5.19 -16.24
N ILE A 287 8.46 6.12 -16.29
CA ILE A 287 8.49 7.23 -17.27
C ILE A 287 9.42 8.35 -16.82
N LEU A 288 9.54 8.62 -15.51
CA LEU A 288 10.40 9.66 -14.97
C LEU A 288 11.87 9.27 -14.94
N GLU A 289 12.18 8.00 -14.70
CA GLU A 289 13.53 7.43 -14.64
C GLU A 289 14.48 8.20 -13.70
N PRO A 290 14.22 8.20 -12.39
CA PRO A 290 15.08 8.89 -11.44
C PRO A 290 16.52 8.34 -11.49
N PHE A 291 17.50 9.21 -11.24
CA PHE A 291 18.92 8.88 -11.28
C PHE A 291 19.58 9.09 -9.92
N GLU A 292 20.78 8.55 -9.75
CA GLU A 292 21.58 8.75 -8.53
C GLU A 292 21.89 10.24 -8.28
N ASN A 293 21.88 10.63 -7.02
CA ASN A 293 22.05 12.01 -6.54
C ASN A 293 20.91 12.96 -6.93
N ALA A 294 19.80 12.44 -7.48
CA ALA A 294 18.62 13.25 -7.75
C ALA A 294 17.93 13.71 -6.46
N ARG A 295 17.33 14.88 -6.54
CA ARG A 295 16.41 15.42 -5.51
C ARG A 295 15.00 15.09 -5.92
N ILE A 296 14.33 14.27 -5.11
CA ILE A 296 12.95 13.83 -5.32
C ILE A 296 12.06 14.51 -4.30
N PHE A 297 10.95 15.10 -4.75
CA PHE A 297 9.99 15.79 -3.91
C PHE A 297 8.56 15.31 -4.15
N ASP A 298 7.86 15.05 -3.05
CA ASP A 298 6.41 14.80 -3.06
C ASP A 298 5.72 15.69 -2.01
N PRO A 299 5.00 16.75 -2.43
CA PRO A 299 4.34 17.67 -1.52
C PRO A 299 3.00 17.17 -0.96
N ALA A 300 2.57 15.97 -1.31
CA ALA A 300 1.37 15.28 -0.81
C ALA A 300 1.68 13.78 -0.65
N CYS A 301 2.76 13.47 0.10
CA CYS A 301 3.44 12.19 0.02
C CYS A 301 2.64 11.01 0.59
N GLY A 302 1.55 11.25 1.30
CA GLY A 302 0.72 10.19 1.85
C GLY A 302 1.57 9.22 2.69
N SER A 303 1.43 7.92 2.44
CA SER A 303 2.23 6.87 3.07
C SER A 303 3.64 6.66 2.46
N GLY A 304 4.09 7.53 1.54
CA GLY A 304 5.43 7.50 0.94
C GLY A 304 5.60 6.53 -0.23
N GLY A 305 4.51 6.10 -0.86
CA GLY A 305 4.53 5.12 -1.97
C GLY A 305 5.40 5.55 -3.15
N MET A 306 5.40 6.84 -3.51
CA MET A 306 6.23 7.39 -4.59
C MET A 306 7.74 7.22 -4.30
N PHE A 307 8.17 7.46 -3.07
CA PHE A 307 9.58 7.31 -2.66
C PHE A 307 10.01 5.84 -2.67
N VAL A 308 9.14 4.95 -2.20
CA VAL A 308 9.38 3.51 -2.19
C VAL A 308 9.59 2.97 -3.60
N GLN A 309 8.74 3.33 -4.55
CA GLN A 309 8.86 2.89 -5.93
C GLN A 309 10.08 3.52 -6.64
N SER A 310 10.41 4.78 -6.35
CA SER A 310 11.63 5.42 -6.85
C SER A 310 12.89 4.69 -6.35
N SER A 311 12.93 4.31 -5.08
CA SER A 311 14.02 3.50 -4.51
C SER A 311 14.10 2.11 -5.17
N ARG A 312 12.95 1.46 -5.40
CA ARG A 312 12.88 0.16 -6.10
C ARG A 312 13.40 0.27 -7.54
N PHE A 313 12.98 1.30 -8.27
CA PHE A 313 13.47 1.58 -9.63
C PHE A 313 14.99 1.68 -9.67
N LEU A 314 15.59 2.45 -8.76
CA LEU A 314 17.04 2.58 -8.69
C LEU A 314 17.73 1.23 -8.43
N LYS A 315 17.22 0.43 -7.48
CA LYS A 315 17.75 -0.91 -7.19
C LYS A 315 17.69 -1.84 -8.42
N THR A 316 16.57 -1.86 -9.14
CA THR A 316 16.40 -2.73 -10.33
C THR A 316 17.31 -2.32 -11.48
N HIS A 317 17.70 -1.03 -11.54
CA HIS A 317 18.64 -0.51 -12.53
C HIS A 317 20.10 -0.44 -12.02
N HIS A 318 20.43 -1.24 -10.99
CA HIS A 318 21.78 -1.34 -10.41
C HIS A 318 22.37 -0.01 -9.92
N LYS A 319 21.51 0.90 -9.48
CA LYS A 319 21.88 2.21 -8.90
C LYS A 319 21.71 2.17 -7.38
N ASP A 320 22.47 3.00 -6.66
CA ASP A 320 22.36 3.07 -5.20
C ASP A 320 21.21 3.97 -4.75
N PRO A 321 20.11 3.42 -4.19
CA PRO A 321 18.98 4.21 -3.74
C PRO A 321 19.29 5.09 -2.51
N LYS A 322 20.39 4.84 -1.79
CA LYS A 322 20.82 5.67 -0.64
C LYS A 322 21.39 7.02 -1.10
N ARG A 323 21.69 7.17 -2.37
CA ARG A 323 22.26 8.40 -2.93
C ARG A 323 21.21 9.41 -3.41
N VAL A 324 19.94 9.17 -3.18
CA VAL A 324 18.86 10.09 -3.59
C VAL A 324 18.43 10.95 -2.40
N ALA A 325 18.27 12.24 -2.62
CA ALA A 325 17.75 13.17 -1.62
C ALA A 325 16.22 13.23 -1.69
N ILE A 326 15.56 12.65 -0.70
CA ILE A 326 14.09 12.60 -0.62
C ILE A 326 13.58 13.71 0.29
N SER A 327 12.61 14.48 -0.19
CA SER A 327 11.86 15.46 0.58
C SER A 327 10.37 15.24 0.37
N GLY A 328 9.58 15.35 1.42
CA GLY A 328 8.13 15.16 1.34
C GLY A 328 7.35 15.98 2.34
N GLN A 329 6.11 16.26 2.02
CA GLN A 329 5.20 16.95 2.92
C GLN A 329 3.85 16.23 2.97
N GLU A 330 3.30 16.11 4.19
CA GLU A 330 2.00 15.49 4.43
C GLU A 330 1.20 16.33 5.41
N SER A 331 -0.07 16.59 5.10
CA SER A 331 -0.93 17.42 5.93
C SER A 331 -1.48 16.68 7.15
N ASN A 332 -1.69 15.37 7.04
CA ASN A 332 -2.22 14.53 8.10
C ASN A 332 -1.08 13.98 8.98
N PRO A 333 -1.00 14.38 10.27
CA PRO A 333 0.08 13.91 11.16
C PRO A 333 0.12 12.38 11.33
N THR A 334 -1.02 11.71 11.17
CA THR A 334 -1.09 10.26 11.30
C THR A 334 -0.53 9.56 10.07
N THR A 335 -0.87 10.04 8.88
CA THR A 335 -0.34 9.55 7.60
C THR A 335 1.14 9.86 7.45
N TYR A 336 1.60 11.03 7.96
CA TYR A 336 3.03 11.34 8.10
C TYR A 336 3.79 10.25 8.87
N LYS A 337 3.25 9.78 10.02
CA LYS A 337 3.87 8.69 10.79
C LYS A 337 3.96 7.40 9.97
N LEU A 338 2.90 7.06 9.22
CA LEU A 338 2.91 5.90 8.31
C LEU A 338 3.98 6.05 7.23
N CYS A 339 4.14 7.24 6.65
CA CYS A 339 5.21 7.53 5.70
C CYS A 339 6.60 7.27 6.32
N LYS A 340 6.85 7.84 7.48
CA LYS A 340 8.14 7.67 8.19
C LYS A 340 8.44 6.20 8.49
N MET A 341 7.45 5.44 8.98
CA MET A 341 7.60 4.00 9.22
C MET A 341 7.84 3.24 7.91
N ASN A 342 7.11 3.56 6.85
CA ASN A 342 7.25 2.92 5.54
C ASN A 342 8.65 3.11 4.93
N LEU A 343 9.20 4.31 5.05
CA LEU A 343 10.58 4.62 4.63
C LEU A 343 11.61 3.91 5.52
N ALA A 344 11.38 3.93 6.83
CA ALA A 344 12.27 3.32 7.82
C ALA A 344 12.44 1.81 7.62
N ILE A 345 11.36 1.07 7.37
CA ILE A 345 11.38 -0.38 7.04
C ILE A 345 12.34 -0.67 5.89
N ARG A 346 12.47 0.25 4.94
CA ARG A 346 13.28 0.07 3.71
C ARG A 346 14.65 0.71 3.79
N GLY A 347 15.01 1.26 4.95
CA GLY A 347 16.28 1.98 5.14
C GLY A 347 16.38 3.25 4.27
N ILE A 348 15.23 3.81 3.87
CA ILE A 348 15.16 5.04 3.07
C ILE A 348 15.18 6.24 4.02
N ILE A 349 16.16 7.11 3.85
CA ILE A 349 16.26 8.36 4.61
C ILE A 349 15.57 9.46 3.81
N GLY A 350 14.56 10.10 4.42
CA GLY A 350 13.83 11.20 3.80
C GLY A 350 13.53 12.32 4.79
N ASN A 351 13.65 13.56 4.32
CA ASN A 351 13.19 14.74 5.05
C ASN A 351 11.69 14.91 4.79
N ILE A 352 10.87 14.42 5.73
CA ILE A 352 9.40 14.48 5.63
C ILE A 352 8.89 15.44 6.71
N GLU A 353 8.04 16.39 6.31
CA GLU A 353 7.50 17.44 7.17
C GLU A 353 5.98 17.37 7.26
N VAL A 354 5.43 17.79 8.41
CA VAL A 354 3.98 17.91 8.60
C VAL A 354 3.54 19.35 8.28
N GLY A 355 2.53 19.49 7.43
CA GLY A 355 1.96 20.79 7.11
C GLY A 355 1.05 20.77 5.90
N ASN A 356 0.10 21.70 5.86
CA ASN A 356 -0.76 21.87 4.70
C ASN A 356 0.01 22.60 3.60
N THR A 357 0.35 21.91 2.53
CA THR A 357 1.16 22.40 1.41
C THR A 357 0.62 23.68 0.76
N TYR A 358 -0.69 23.88 0.78
CA TYR A 358 -1.26 25.13 0.25
C TYR A 358 -0.78 26.34 1.03
N TYR A 359 -0.81 26.29 2.38
CA TYR A 359 -0.68 27.46 3.25
C TYR A 359 0.63 27.48 4.06
N ASP A 360 1.34 26.36 4.12
CA ASP A 360 2.54 26.16 4.94
C ASP A 360 3.53 25.29 4.18
N ASP A 361 4.11 25.85 3.13
CA ASP A 361 5.15 25.19 2.33
C ASP A 361 6.43 25.06 3.17
N LYS A 362 6.74 23.83 3.58
CA LYS A 362 7.92 23.52 4.42
C LYS A 362 9.24 23.54 3.63
N PHE A 363 9.17 23.59 2.30
CA PHE A 363 10.33 23.50 1.42
C PHE A 363 10.44 24.66 0.42
N PRO A 364 10.24 25.94 0.79
CA PRO A 364 10.06 27.03 -0.16
C PRO A 364 11.25 27.26 -1.10
N SER A 365 12.46 26.90 -0.67
CA SER A 365 13.70 27.03 -1.46
C SER A 365 14.06 25.77 -2.25
N LEU A 366 13.39 24.64 -2.01
CA LEU A 366 13.70 23.38 -2.70
C LEU A 366 13.44 23.50 -4.20
N ARG A 367 14.40 23.02 -4.99
CA ARG A 367 14.30 22.83 -6.44
C ARG A 367 14.68 21.40 -6.75
N ALA A 368 13.66 20.59 -6.98
CA ALA A 368 13.77 19.15 -7.19
C ALA A 368 14.06 18.80 -8.65
N ASP A 369 14.82 17.75 -8.86
CA ASP A 369 15.03 17.18 -10.19
C ASP A 369 13.79 16.41 -10.63
N PHE A 370 13.11 15.78 -9.66
CA PHE A 370 11.83 15.08 -9.87
C PHE A 370 10.80 15.49 -8.81
N VAL A 371 9.60 15.86 -9.28
CA VAL A 371 8.41 15.97 -8.43
C VAL A 371 7.48 14.83 -8.79
N LEU A 372 7.15 13.99 -7.81
CA LEU A 372 6.21 12.88 -7.97
C LEU A 372 5.06 13.07 -6.99
N ALA A 373 3.82 13.01 -7.45
CA ALA A 373 2.70 13.21 -6.54
C ALA A 373 1.40 12.54 -6.99
N ASN A 374 0.58 12.17 -6.00
CA ASN A 374 -0.85 11.92 -6.18
C ASN A 374 -1.61 12.86 -5.24
N PRO A 375 -1.81 14.11 -5.60
CA PRO A 375 -2.47 15.09 -4.73
C PRO A 375 -3.97 14.81 -4.60
N PRO A 376 -4.66 15.33 -3.57
CA PRO A 376 -6.11 15.22 -3.45
C PRO A 376 -6.79 15.95 -4.61
N PHE A 377 -7.68 15.23 -5.34
CA PHE A 377 -8.37 15.77 -6.52
C PHE A 377 -9.55 16.66 -6.13
N ASN A 378 -9.72 17.76 -6.85
CA ASN A 378 -10.87 18.66 -6.70
C ASN A 378 -11.07 19.16 -5.26
N ALA A 379 -10.00 19.24 -4.48
CA ALA A 379 -10.07 19.74 -3.11
C ALA A 379 -10.37 21.25 -3.10
N GLU A 380 -11.22 21.67 -2.16
CA GLU A 380 -11.43 23.07 -1.89
C GLU A 380 -10.20 23.71 -1.26
N TRP A 381 -9.94 24.96 -1.60
CA TRP A 381 -8.87 25.76 -1.03
C TRP A 381 -9.26 27.22 -0.94
N ASP A 382 -8.61 27.99 -0.08
CA ASP A 382 -8.91 29.40 0.11
C ASP A 382 -7.80 30.30 -0.50
N PRO A 383 -8.03 30.89 -1.69
CA PRO A 383 -7.06 31.79 -2.31
C PRO A 383 -6.72 33.01 -1.46
N LYS A 384 -7.61 33.47 -0.57
CA LYS A 384 -7.40 34.63 0.29
C LYS A 384 -6.32 34.42 1.34
N ARG A 385 -5.98 33.18 1.63
CA ARG A 385 -4.90 32.81 2.58
C ARG A 385 -3.51 32.87 1.93
N PHE A 386 -3.43 33.09 0.62
CA PHE A 386 -2.18 33.28 -0.09
C PHE A 386 -1.70 34.70 -0.05
N ALA A 387 -0.38 34.91 -0.05
CA ALA A 387 0.19 36.23 -0.27
C ALA A 387 -0.18 36.72 -1.68
N GLU A 388 -0.41 38.02 -1.81
CA GLU A 388 -0.84 38.66 -3.06
C GLU A 388 0.11 38.35 -4.24
N ASN A 389 1.40 38.12 -3.95
CA ASN A 389 2.45 37.80 -4.91
C ASN A 389 3.13 36.44 -4.61
N ASP A 390 2.37 35.42 -4.24
CA ASP A 390 2.93 34.09 -4.00
C ASP A 390 3.60 33.56 -5.30
N PRO A 391 4.91 33.26 -5.27
CA PRO A 391 5.66 32.89 -6.47
C PRO A 391 5.20 31.57 -7.09
N ARG A 392 4.42 30.77 -6.37
CA ARG A 392 3.82 29.53 -6.85
C ARG A 392 2.70 29.79 -7.85
N ILE A 393 1.97 30.94 -7.73
CA ILE A 393 0.82 31.27 -8.59
C ILE A 393 1.27 32.05 -9.81
N LYS A 394 2.09 31.44 -10.65
CA LYS A 394 2.68 32.11 -11.83
C LYS A 394 1.70 32.25 -12.99
N TYR A 395 0.82 31.29 -13.20
CA TYR A 395 -0.05 31.21 -14.39
C TYR A 395 -1.48 31.72 -14.13
N GLY A 396 -1.79 32.06 -12.90
CA GLY A 396 -3.09 32.58 -12.47
C GLY A 396 -3.68 31.85 -11.28
N THR A 397 -4.60 32.51 -10.58
CA THR A 397 -5.25 31.97 -9.38
C THR A 397 -6.35 30.99 -9.76
N PRO A 398 -6.26 29.70 -9.37
CA PRO A 398 -7.33 28.72 -9.60
C PRO A 398 -8.61 29.07 -8.85
N PRO A 399 -9.78 28.52 -9.23
CA PRO A 399 -11.02 28.69 -8.48
C PRO A 399 -10.93 28.06 -7.09
N SER A 400 -11.63 28.62 -6.10
CA SER A 400 -11.63 28.12 -4.71
C SER A 400 -12.21 26.70 -4.57
N GLY A 401 -13.11 26.30 -5.46
CA GLY A 401 -13.70 24.94 -5.45
C GLY A 401 -12.82 23.85 -6.05
N SER A 402 -11.62 24.18 -6.58
CA SER A 402 -10.72 23.18 -7.16
C SER A 402 -9.27 23.61 -7.07
N ALA A 403 -8.49 22.89 -6.31
CA ALA A 403 -7.06 23.12 -6.14
C ALA A 403 -6.19 22.40 -7.20
N ASN A 404 -6.77 21.73 -8.20
CA ASN A 404 -6.00 20.95 -9.18
C ASN A 404 -4.87 21.78 -9.82
N PHE A 405 -5.17 22.98 -10.30
CA PHE A 405 -4.18 23.85 -10.90
C PHE A 405 -3.34 24.65 -9.88
N MET A 406 -3.68 24.61 -8.59
CA MET A 406 -2.76 25.03 -7.53
C MET A 406 -1.64 24.01 -7.36
N TRP A 407 -1.97 22.71 -7.32
CA TRP A 407 -1.00 21.62 -7.28
C TRP A 407 -0.06 21.65 -8.47
N ILE A 408 -0.59 21.76 -9.69
CA ILE A 408 0.21 21.81 -10.91
C ILE A 408 1.22 22.98 -10.87
N GLN A 409 0.81 24.16 -10.44
CA GLN A 409 1.68 25.31 -10.30
C GLN A 409 2.71 25.14 -9.16
N HIS A 410 2.32 24.52 -8.04
CA HIS A 410 3.22 24.20 -6.95
C HIS A 410 4.32 23.22 -7.43
N PHE A 411 3.98 22.19 -8.20
CA PHE A 411 4.97 21.29 -8.77
C PHE A 411 5.95 22.02 -9.68
N LEU A 412 5.44 22.84 -10.61
CA LEU A 412 6.27 23.65 -11.50
C LEU A 412 7.19 24.62 -10.74
N HIS A 413 6.72 25.20 -9.62
CA HIS A 413 7.54 26.06 -8.77
C HIS A 413 8.73 25.31 -8.18
N HIS A 414 8.51 24.11 -7.70
CA HIS A 414 9.54 23.30 -7.04
C HIS A 414 10.46 22.54 -7.99
N LEU A 415 10.24 22.57 -9.31
CA LEU A 415 11.17 21.95 -10.25
C LEU A 415 12.47 22.76 -10.40
N ALA A 416 13.58 22.05 -10.46
CA ALA A 416 14.86 22.56 -10.96
C ALA A 416 14.75 23.02 -12.43
N PRO A 417 15.72 23.78 -12.97
CA PRO A 417 15.67 24.22 -14.38
C PRO A 417 15.46 23.09 -15.38
N ASN A 418 16.09 21.92 -15.15
CA ASN A 418 15.97 20.73 -15.99
C ASN A 418 15.06 19.65 -15.35
N GLY A 419 14.27 20.03 -14.33
CA GLY A 419 13.45 19.10 -13.57
C GLY A 419 12.20 18.69 -14.31
N VAL A 420 11.68 17.51 -13.95
CA VAL A 420 10.45 16.93 -14.49
C VAL A 420 9.50 16.58 -13.36
N ALA A 421 8.22 16.95 -13.51
CA ALA A 421 7.16 16.51 -12.62
C ALA A 421 6.36 15.39 -13.29
N GLY A 422 6.07 14.33 -12.56
CA GLY A 422 5.12 13.29 -12.95
C GLY A 422 4.08 13.10 -11.85
N PHE A 423 2.80 13.23 -12.18
CA PHE A 423 1.75 13.20 -11.16
C PHE A 423 0.43 12.66 -11.69
N VAL A 424 -0.39 12.21 -10.77
CA VAL A 424 -1.74 11.73 -11.05
C VAL A 424 -2.71 12.90 -10.95
N MET A 425 -3.66 12.99 -11.88
CA MET A 425 -4.70 14.02 -11.87
C MET A 425 -6.04 13.48 -12.36
N ALA A 426 -7.14 13.99 -11.82
CA ALA A 426 -8.47 13.69 -12.32
C ALA A 426 -8.64 14.15 -13.78
N ASN A 427 -9.30 13.34 -14.61
CA ASN A 427 -9.46 13.64 -16.05
C ASN A 427 -10.16 14.98 -16.33
N GLY A 428 -10.95 15.48 -15.39
CA GLY A 428 -11.55 16.82 -15.51
C GLY A 428 -10.55 17.93 -15.82
N ALA A 429 -9.34 17.86 -15.25
CA ALA A 429 -8.28 18.85 -15.46
C ALA A 429 -7.79 18.91 -16.91
N LEU A 430 -7.94 17.83 -17.70
CA LEU A 430 -7.55 17.80 -19.12
C LEU A 430 -8.38 18.76 -20.00
N ALA A 431 -9.63 19.04 -19.60
CA ALA A 431 -10.59 19.75 -20.44
C ALA A 431 -11.41 20.82 -19.70
N SER A 432 -11.16 21.06 -18.41
CA SER A 432 -11.86 22.09 -17.63
C SER A 432 -11.80 23.45 -18.32
N GLY A 433 -12.90 24.19 -18.30
CA GLY A 433 -13.02 25.55 -18.83
C GLY A 433 -12.75 26.63 -17.77
N GLY A 434 -13.13 27.87 -18.08
CA GLY A 434 -13.02 29.01 -17.17
C GLY A 434 -11.57 29.26 -16.71
N ARG A 435 -11.36 29.59 -15.43
CA ARG A 435 -10.04 29.95 -14.89
C ARG A 435 -9.03 28.80 -14.99
N GLU A 436 -9.44 27.56 -14.81
CA GLU A 436 -8.55 26.41 -14.98
C GLU A 436 -8.10 26.23 -16.43
N GLY A 437 -9.02 26.44 -17.40
CA GLY A 437 -8.71 26.43 -18.82
C GLY A 437 -7.69 27.49 -19.21
N GLU A 438 -7.80 28.70 -18.66
CA GLU A 438 -6.85 29.81 -18.90
C GLU A 438 -5.46 29.50 -18.31
N ILE A 439 -5.40 28.89 -17.13
CA ILE A 439 -4.12 28.47 -16.53
C ILE A 439 -3.50 27.35 -17.37
N ARG A 440 -4.28 26.35 -17.77
CA ARG A 440 -3.82 25.24 -18.64
C ARG A 440 -3.26 25.78 -19.95
N LYS A 441 -3.97 26.72 -20.60
CA LYS A 441 -3.49 27.37 -21.80
C LYS A 441 -2.10 27.98 -21.61
N LYS A 442 -1.90 28.78 -20.57
CA LYS A 442 -0.61 29.43 -20.28
C LYS A 442 0.52 28.41 -20.03
N ILE A 443 0.21 27.28 -19.40
CA ILE A 443 1.17 26.21 -19.15
C ILE A 443 1.56 25.53 -20.48
N ILE A 444 0.61 25.33 -21.39
CA ILE A 444 0.84 24.76 -22.73
C ILE A 444 1.64 25.76 -23.59
N ASP A 445 1.26 27.04 -23.61
CA ASP A 445 1.95 28.10 -24.35
C ASP A 445 3.40 28.31 -23.84
N ALA A 446 3.66 27.99 -22.56
CA ALA A 446 5.00 27.98 -21.97
C ALA A 446 5.80 26.70 -22.30
N ASP A 447 5.26 25.81 -23.11
CA ASP A 447 5.87 24.53 -23.56
C ASP A 447 6.31 23.61 -22.40
N LEU A 448 5.49 23.52 -21.35
CA LEU A 448 5.82 22.75 -20.15
C LEU A 448 5.22 21.33 -20.13
N VAL A 449 4.21 21.06 -20.98
CA VAL A 449 3.57 19.74 -21.03
C VAL A 449 4.40 18.79 -21.92
N ASP A 450 4.92 17.70 -21.33
CA ASP A 450 5.78 16.72 -22.01
C ASP A 450 4.99 15.49 -22.45
N VAL A 451 4.35 14.78 -21.52
CA VAL A 451 3.56 13.57 -21.80
C VAL A 451 2.24 13.61 -21.03
N ILE A 452 1.17 13.15 -21.67
CA ILE A 452 -0.15 12.91 -21.03
C ILE A 452 -0.58 11.47 -21.31
N VAL A 453 -0.86 10.70 -20.24
CA VAL A 453 -1.36 9.32 -20.35
C VAL A 453 -2.77 9.24 -19.78
N ALA A 454 -3.76 8.87 -20.60
CA ALA A 454 -5.10 8.55 -20.13
C ALA A 454 -5.12 7.13 -19.56
N CYS A 455 -5.51 6.98 -18.31
CA CYS A 455 -5.50 5.71 -17.60
C CYS A 455 -6.87 5.00 -17.65
N PRO A 456 -6.90 3.65 -17.46
CA PRO A 456 -8.14 2.89 -17.31
C PRO A 456 -8.96 3.39 -16.12
N PRO A 457 -10.31 3.30 -16.16
CA PRO A 457 -11.13 3.48 -14.98
C PRO A 457 -10.91 2.32 -13.98
N LYS A 458 -11.25 2.53 -12.70
CA LYS A 458 -11.17 1.52 -11.63
C LYS A 458 -9.73 1.09 -11.25
N LEU A 459 -8.72 1.90 -11.51
CA LEU A 459 -7.37 1.66 -10.99
C LEU A 459 -7.32 1.81 -9.45
N PHE A 460 -8.03 2.77 -8.88
CA PHE A 460 -8.11 2.96 -7.44
C PHE A 460 -9.12 2.00 -6.80
N TYR A 461 -8.81 1.49 -5.61
CA TYR A 461 -9.57 0.42 -4.93
C TYR A 461 -11.07 0.75 -4.77
N ASN A 462 -11.43 1.99 -4.44
CA ASN A 462 -12.82 2.34 -4.11
C ASN A 462 -13.40 3.49 -4.93
N VAL A 463 -12.70 3.94 -5.97
CA VAL A 463 -13.11 5.09 -6.76
C VAL A 463 -13.04 4.76 -8.25
N ALA A 464 -14.21 4.79 -8.90
CA ALA A 464 -14.30 4.65 -10.36
C ALA A 464 -13.90 5.94 -11.11
N LEU A 465 -13.20 6.88 -10.45
CA LEU A 465 -12.80 8.15 -11.06
C LEU A 465 -11.72 7.89 -12.11
N PRO A 466 -11.93 8.23 -13.38
CA PRO A 466 -10.89 8.14 -14.38
C PRO A 466 -9.81 9.20 -14.10
N VAL A 467 -8.57 8.75 -14.14
CA VAL A 467 -7.38 9.60 -13.91
C VAL A 467 -6.48 9.63 -15.13
N SER A 468 -5.60 10.60 -15.15
CA SER A 468 -4.52 10.72 -16.14
C SER A 468 -3.20 10.97 -15.45
N LEU A 469 -2.11 10.50 -16.06
CA LEU A 469 -0.76 10.89 -15.66
C LEU A 469 -0.33 12.08 -16.49
N TRP A 470 0.19 13.07 -15.80
CA TRP A 470 0.75 14.26 -16.39
C TRP A 470 2.25 14.30 -16.15
N PHE A 471 3.00 14.59 -17.21
CA PHE A 471 4.42 14.83 -17.12
C PHE A 471 4.71 16.25 -17.62
N LEU A 472 5.30 17.06 -16.75
CA LEU A 472 5.69 18.43 -17.04
C LEU A 472 7.21 18.55 -16.96
N ALA A 473 7.82 19.09 -18.01
CA ALA A 473 9.26 19.32 -18.06
C ALA A 473 9.55 20.82 -18.20
N LYS A 474 10.44 21.37 -17.36
CA LYS A 474 10.89 22.76 -17.49
C LYS A 474 11.79 23.01 -18.67
N ASP A 475 12.57 22.01 -19.05
CA ASP A 475 13.38 22.05 -20.26
C ASP A 475 13.10 20.84 -21.15
N LYS A 476 12.70 21.15 -22.40
CA LYS A 476 12.43 20.15 -23.44
C LYS A 476 13.43 20.22 -24.60
N LYS A 477 14.46 21.11 -24.48
CA LYS A 477 15.44 21.35 -25.54
C LYS A 477 16.57 20.31 -25.61
N GLY A 478 16.76 19.52 -24.52
CA GLY A 478 17.37 18.23 -24.67
C GLY A 478 18.83 18.05 -24.32
N ASP A 479 19.18 18.15 -23.02
CA ASP A 479 20.48 17.62 -22.58
C ASP A 479 20.46 16.09 -22.35
N ARG A 480 19.31 15.57 -21.88
CA ARG A 480 19.16 14.14 -21.55
C ARG A 480 18.52 13.34 -22.70
N PHE A 481 17.63 13.94 -23.46
CA PHE A 481 16.84 13.32 -24.50
C PHE A 481 16.87 14.18 -25.77
N ARG A 482 16.30 13.70 -26.91
CA ARG A 482 16.13 14.58 -28.08
C ARG A 482 15.37 15.89 -27.71
N SER A 483 15.54 16.93 -28.50
CA SER A 483 14.69 18.10 -28.35
C SER A 483 13.22 17.75 -28.64
N ARG A 484 12.35 18.11 -27.70
CA ARG A 484 10.89 17.93 -27.77
C ARG A 484 10.16 19.27 -27.66
N ALA A 485 10.91 20.35 -27.89
CA ALA A 485 10.35 21.71 -27.84
C ALA A 485 9.16 21.84 -28.79
N GLY A 486 8.04 22.36 -28.28
CA GLY A 486 6.81 22.55 -29.03
C GLY A 486 6.03 21.25 -29.33
N GLU A 487 6.38 20.14 -28.70
CA GLU A 487 5.69 18.85 -28.86
C GLU A 487 5.17 18.30 -27.53
N THR A 488 4.04 17.59 -27.57
CA THR A 488 3.50 16.83 -26.44
C THR A 488 3.13 15.43 -26.90
N LEU A 489 3.56 14.41 -26.16
CA LEU A 489 3.16 13.02 -26.41
C LEU A 489 1.83 12.72 -25.69
N PHE A 490 0.85 12.27 -26.43
CA PHE A 490 -0.42 11.75 -25.91
C PHE A 490 -0.46 10.24 -26.00
N ILE A 491 -0.83 9.58 -24.91
CA ILE A 491 -1.00 8.12 -24.83
C ILE A 491 -2.38 7.81 -24.29
N ASP A 492 -3.12 6.99 -24.98
CA ASP A 492 -4.42 6.48 -24.55
C ASP A 492 -4.30 5.02 -24.08
N ALA A 493 -4.09 4.84 -22.80
CA ALA A 493 -3.94 3.53 -22.17
C ALA A 493 -5.24 3.04 -21.50
N ARG A 494 -6.40 3.63 -21.84
CA ARG A 494 -7.69 3.28 -21.20
C ARG A 494 -8.09 1.82 -21.40
N ASN A 495 -7.60 1.18 -22.43
CA ASN A 495 -7.84 -0.23 -22.76
C ASN A 495 -6.67 -1.16 -22.37
N ASP A 496 -5.56 -0.62 -21.89
CA ASP A 496 -4.37 -1.36 -21.49
C ASP A 496 -4.43 -1.69 -20.00
N PHE A 497 -5.08 -2.78 -19.62
CA PHE A 497 -5.21 -3.20 -18.23
C PHE A 497 -5.47 -4.69 -18.09
N LYS A 498 -5.15 -5.22 -16.90
CA LYS A 498 -5.55 -6.54 -16.43
C LYS A 498 -6.69 -6.41 -15.43
N GLN A 499 -7.77 -7.15 -15.66
CA GLN A 499 -8.91 -7.21 -14.75
C GLN A 499 -8.55 -8.05 -13.52
N ILE A 500 -8.58 -7.45 -12.32
CA ILE A 500 -8.35 -8.15 -11.05
C ILE A 500 -9.67 -8.59 -10.42
N SER A 501 -10.67 -7.72 -10.46
CA SER A 501 -12.02 -8.01 -9.97
C SER A 501 -13.05 -7.21 -10.76
N ARG A 502 -14.34 -7.42 -10.50
CA ARG A 502 -15.40 -6.61 -11.11
C ARG A 502 -15.25 -5.11 -10.84
N LYS A 503 -14.55 -4.74 -9.75
CA LYS A 503 -14.40 -3.37 -9.29
C LYS A 503 -13.01 -2.79 -9.49
N GLN A 504 -12.01 -3.61 -9.86
CA GLN A 504 -10.62 -3.21 -9.89
C GLN A 504 -9.87 -3.72 -11.10
N VAL A 505 -9.04 -2.87 -11.66
CA VAL A 505 -8.07 -3.18 -12.70
C VAL A 505 -6.66 -2.73 -12.27
N GLU A 506 -5.63 -3.26 -12.92
CA GLU A 506 -4.23 -2.85 -12.72
C GLU A 506 -3.49 -2.83 -14.06
N PHE A 507 -2.37 -2.12 -14.09
CA PHE A 507 -1.39 -2.27 -15.15
C PHE A 507 -0.56 -3.54 -14.90
N ALA A 508 -0.58 -4.51 -15.83
CA ALA A 508 0.38 -5.60 -15.84
C ALA A 508 1.73 -5.15 -16.41
N ASP A 509 2.77 -5.96 -16.27
CA ASP A 509 4.12 -5.64 -16.75
C ASP A 509 4.13 -5.28 -18.25
N GLU A 510 3.42 -6.04 -19.05
CA GLU A 510 3.27 -5.81 -20.49
C GLU A 510 2.67 -4.44 -20.84
N HIS A 511 1.72 -3.96 -20.06
CA HIS A 511 1.11 -2.64 -20.27
C HIS A 511 2.08 -1.52 -19.91
N ILE A 512 2.81 -1.69 -18.79
CA ILE A 512 3.84 -0.73 -18.36
C ILE A 512 4.94 -0.66 -19.40
N GLU A 513 5.44 -1.81 -19.88
CA GLU A 513 6.48 -1.90 -20.91
C GLU A 513 6.03 -1.26 -22.23
N LYS A 514 4.80 -1.52 -22.68
CA LYS A 514 4.22 -0.92 -23.89
C LYS A 514 4.22 0.61 -23.81
N ILE A 515 3.73 1.16 -22.69
CA ILE A 515 3.63 2.62 -22.49
C ILE A 515 5.03 3.24 -22.38
N THR A 516 5.92 2.65 -21.58
CA THR A 516 7.27 3.18 -21.38
C THR A 516 8.11 3.07 -22.63
N ALA A 517 7.97 2.00 -23.42
CA ALA A 517 8.65 1.85 -24.71
C ALA A 517 8.26 2.98 -25.69
N ALA A 518 6.98 3.35 -25.75
CA ALA A 518 6.53 4.47 -26.59
C ALA A 518 7.15 5.80 -26.14
N VAL A 519 7.25 6.05 -24.83
CA VAL A 519 7.87 7.26 -24.27
C VAL A 519 9.36 7.30 -24.55
N ARG A 520 10.08 6.18 -24.32
CA ARG A 520 11.53 6.07 -24.56
C ARG A 520 11.86 6.25 -26.05
N ALA A 521 11.09 5.61 -26.94
CA ALA A 521 11.25 5.80 -28.38
C ALA A 521 11.02 7.27 -28.78
N TRP A 522 9.97 7.92 -28.26
CA TRP A 522 9.68 9.33 -28.53
C TRP A 522 10.77 10.27 -28.01
N ARG A 523 11.39 9.95 -26.90
CA ARG A 523 12.53 10.69 -26.33
C ARG A 523 13.84 10.40 -27.08
N ALA A 524 13.87 9.41 -27.97
CA ALA A 524 15.06 8.88 -28.64
C ALA A 524 16.15 8.42 -27.64
N GLU A 525 15.74 7.68 -26.62
CA GLU A 525 16.65 7.11 -25.65
C GLU A 525 17.51 6.01 -26.25
N GLU A 526 18.74 5.85 -25.74
CA GLU A 526 19.66 4.83 -26.23
C GLU A 526 19.05 3.43 -26.07
N GLY A 527 19.09 2.64 -27.15
CA GLY A 527 18.49 1.30 -27.19
C GLY A 527 16.97 1.28 -27.40
N ALA A 528 16.28 2.42 -27.37
CA ALA A 528 14.88 2.49 -27.75
C ALA A 528 14.71 2.43 -29.28
N GLY A 529 13.62 1.80 -29.72
CA GLY A 529 13.26 1.77 -31.15
C GLY A 529 12.94 3.17 -31.71
N LYS A 530 12.73 3.26 -33.04
CA LYS A 530 12.24 4.48 -33.65
C LYS A 530 10.79 4.76 -33.21
N TYR A 531 10.49 6.00 -32.81
CA TYR A 531 9.12 6.41 -32.51
C TYR A 531 8.28 6.54 -33.77
N GLU A 532 7.08 6.00 -33.71
CA GLU A 532 6.03 6.20 -34.72
C GLU A 532 4.69 6.42 -34.00
N ASP A 533 3.84 7.29 -34.56
CA ASP A 533 2.48 7.45 -34.10
C ASP A 533 1.69 6.15 -34.30
N VAL A 534 0.96 5.71 -33.28
CA VAL A 534 0.14 4.49 -33.34
C VAL A 534 -1.32 4.87 -33.13
N ALA A 535 -2.14 4.68 -34.18
CA ALA A 535 -3.56 4.99 -34.13
C ALA A 535 -4.26 4.26 -32.95
N GLY A 536 -5.07 5.00 -32.20
CA GLY A 536 -5.77 4.49 -31.01
C GLY A 536 -4.89 4.34 -29.76
N PHE A 537 -3.56 4.56 -29.83
CA PHE A 537 -2.66 4.36 -28.70
C PHE A 537 -1.81 5.60 -28.39
N CYS A 538 -0.94 6.06 -29.30
CA CYS A 538 -0.06 7.18 -29.01
C CYS A 538 0.15 8.11 -30.19
N LYS A 539 0.35 9.41 -29.90
CA LYS A 539 0.64 10.42 -30.93
C LYS A 539 1.43 11.59 -30.36
N SER A 540 2.47 12.01 -31.09
CA SER A 540 3.18 13.27 -30.85
C SER A 540 2.45 14.41 -31.54
N VAL A 541 2.09 15.45 -30.79
CA VAL A 541 1.27 16.58 -31.26
C VAL A 541 1.99 17.91 -31.02
N LYS A 542 2.01 18.77 -32.01
CA LYS A 542 2.58 20.11 -31.87
C LYS A 542 1.69 21.03 -31.03
N THR A 543 2.31 21.92 -30.27
CA THR A 543 1.61 22.93 -29.43
C THR A 543 0.59 23.73 -30.25
N GLU A 544 0.88 24.05 -31.50
CA GLU A 544 -0.04 24.76 -32.39
C GLU A 544 -1.33 23.98 -32.66
N ASP A 545 -1.25 22.66 -32.79
CA ASP A 545 -2.42 21.82 -33.03
C ASP A 545 -3.23 21.60 -31.75
N ILE A 546 -2.55 21.57 -30.58
CA ILE A 546 -3.21 21.60 -29.25
C ILE A 546 -3.98 22.93 -29.09
N ALA A 547 -3.40 24.05 -29.51
CA ALA A 547 -4.06 25.35 -29.47
C ALA A 547 -5.30 25.38 -30.37
N LYS A 548 -5.22 24.88 -31.61
CA LYS A 548 -6.37 24.73 -32.52
C LYS A 548 -7.48 23.85 -31.94
N ALA A 549 -7.12 22.85 -31.14
CA ALA A 549 -8.05 21.97 -30.43
C ALA A 549 -8.62 22.59 -29.14
N GLY A 550 -8.41 23.90 -28.89
CA GLY A 550 -8.91 24.62 -27.71
C GLY A 550 -8.16 24.32 -26.42
N TYR A 551 -6.87 23.97 -26.51
CA TYR A 551 -6.00 23.65 -25.38
C TYR A 551 -6.50 22.49 -24.52
N VAL A 552 -7.27 21.56 -25.08
CA VAL A 552 -7.72 20.34 -24.41
C VAL A 552 -6.61 19.30 -24.48
N LEU A 553 -6.31 18.63 -23.38
CA LEU A 553 -5.23 17.64 -23.27
C LEU A 553 -5.74 16.19 -23.21
N THR A 554 -6.98 15.91 -23.62
CA THR A 554 -7.57 14.57 -23.61
C THR A 554 -6.94 13.71 -24.73
N PRO A 555 -6.15 12.65 -24.43
CA PRO A 555 -5.42 11.88 -25.43
C PRO A 555 -6.28 11.31 -26.56
N GLY A 556 -7.47 10.79 -26.27
CA GLY A 556 -8.37 10.25 -27.28
C GLY A 556 -8.81 11.23 -28.39
N ARG A 557 -8.58 12.56 -28.23
CA ARG A 557 -8.78 13.54 -29.30
C ARG A 557 -7.69 13.50 -30.37
N TYR A 558 -6.50 13.03 -30.00
CA TYR A 558 -5.31 13.13 -30.84
C TYR A 558 -4.89 11.79 -31.44
N VAL A 559 -5.01 10.69 -30.70
CA VAL A 559 -4.53 9.39 -31.11
C VAL A 559 -5.37 8.72 -32.20
N GLY A 560 -6.59 9.24 -32.46
CA GLY A 560 -7.51 8.64 -33.44
C GLY A 560 -8.19 7.37 -32.92
N LEU A 561 -8.82 6.65 -33.82
CA LEU A 561 -9.36 5.32 -33.56
C LEU A 561 -8.33 4.26 -34.00
N ALA A 562 -8.18 3.20 -33.21
CA ALA A 562 -7.48 2.02 -33.67
C ALA A 562 -8.20 1.50 -34.94
N GLU A 563 -7.45 1.14 -35.97
CA GLU A 563 -8.03 0.36 -37.07
C GLU A 563 -8.53 -0.95 -36.44
N GLU A 564 -9.86 -1.15 -36.44
CA GLU A 564 -10.40 -2.47 -36.13
C GLU A 564 -9.89 -3.41 -37.23
N GLU A 565 -9.17 -4.45 -36.81
CA GLU A 565 -8.86 -5.54 -37.76
C GLU A 565 -10.21 -6.01 -38.32
N ASP A 566 -10.37 -5.88 -39.65
CA ASP A 566 -11.53 -6.39 -40.33
C ASP A 566 -11.50 -7.92 -40.17
N ASP A 567 -12.38 -8.43 -39.28
CA ASP A 567 -12.52 -9.86 -39.02
C ASP A 567 -13.04 -10.64 -40.25
N GLY A 568 -13.21 -9.94 -41.37
CA GLY A 568 -13.68 -10.51 -42.64
C GLY A 568 -15.11 -11.03 -42.59
N ILE A 569 -15.82 -10.80 -41.48
CA ILE A 569 -17.22 -11.23 -41.34
C ILE A 569 -18.13 -10.08 -41.78
N PRO A 570 -18.98 -10.27 -42.80
CA PRO A 570 -19.91 -9.26 -43.25
C PRO A 570 -20.79 -8.75 -42.07
N PHE A 571 -21.03 -7.44 -42.00
CA PHE A 571 -21.82 -6.82 -40.94
C PHE A 571 -23.17 -7.51 -40.69
N GLU A 572 -23.83 -7.94 -41.77
CA GLU A 572 -25.11 -8.64 -41.68
C GLU A 572 -25.00 -10.01 -40.98
N GLU A 573 -23.92 -10.77 -41.22
CA GLU A 573 -23.67 -12.03 -40.53
C GLU A 573 -23.33 -11.82 -39.06
N LYS A 574 -22.50 -10.81 -38.75
CA LYS A 574 -22.13 -10.45 -37.40
C LYS A 574 -23.36 -10.00 -36.59
N MET A 575 -24.21 -9.15 -37.17
CA MET A 575 -25.47 -8.71 -36.58
C MET A 575 -26.45 -9.85 -36.36
N LYS A 576 -26.54 -10.79 -37.28
CA LYS A 576 -27.39 -11.96 -37.13
C LYS A 576 -26.94 -12.87 -36.01
N LYS A 577 -25.63 -13.09 -35.89
CA LYS A 577 -25.01 -13.86 -34.81
C LYS A 577 -25.22 -13.19 -33.45
N LEU A 578 -24.89 -11.90 -33.30
CA LEU A 578 -25.04 -11.14 -32.08
C LEU A 578 -26.52 -11.03 -31.64
N SER A 579 -27.44 -10.89 -32.60
CA SER A 579 -28.87 -10.88 -32.31
C SER A 579 -29.38 -12.23 -31.82
N ALA A 580 -28.81 -13.33 -32.31
CA ALA A 580 -29.15 -14.67 -31.84
C ALA A 580 -28.59 -14.92 -30.42
N GLU A 581 -27.33 -14.53 -30.16
CA GLU A 581 -26.71 -14.62 -28.84
C GLU A 581 -27.46 -13.77 -27.79
N LEU A 582 -27.89 -12.56 -28.18
CA LEU A 582 -28.69 -11.69 -27.30
C LEU A 582 -30.05 -12.32 -26.95
N LYS A 583 -30.73 -12.91 -27.91
CA LYS A 583 -32.00 -13.61 -27.68
C LYS A 583 -31.85 -14.82 -26.75
N GLU A 584 -30.76 -15.57 -26.92
CA GLU A 584 -30.45 -16.68 -26.02
C GLU A 584 -30.08 -16.22 -24.61
N ALA A 585 -29.34 -15.11 -24.47
CA ALA A 585 -29.05 -14.51 -23.17
C ALA A 585 -30.32 -14.02 -22.45
N PHE A 586 -31.29 -13.44 -23.15
CA PHE A 586 -32.58 -13.08 -22.57
C PHE A 586 -33.36 -14.31 -22.08
N LYS A 587 -33.40 -15.38 -22.87
CA LYS A 587 -34.04 -16.62 -22.46
C LYS A 587 -33.39 -17.24 -21.23
N GLN A 588 -32.07 -17.24 -21.14
CA GLN A 588 -31.35 -17.69 -19.95
C GLN A 588 -31.64 -16.79 -18.73
N GLY A 589 -31.79 -15.48 -18.94
CA GLY A 589 -32.23 -14.52 -17.93
C GLY A 589 -33.59 -14.86 -17.36
N ASP A 590 -34.59 -15.11 -18.24
CA ASP A 590 -35.96 -15.48 -17.86
C ASP A 590 -35.99 -16.82 -17.09
N ASP A 591 -35.21 -17.82 -17.53
CA ASP A 591 -35.08 -19.11 -16.84
C ASP A 591 -34.44 -18.96 -15.43
N LEU A 592 -33.45 -18.09 -15.30
CA LEU A 592 -32.83 -17.79 -14.01
C LEU A 592 -33.79 -17.06 -13.08
N GLU A 593 -34.55 -16.11 -13.58
CA GLU A 593 -35.58 -15.38 -12.81
C GLU A 593 -36.65 -16.31 -12.31
N ALA A 594 -37.16 -17.21 -13.16
CA ALA A 594 -38.11 -18.24 -12.77
C ALA A 594 -37.56 -19.18 -11.68
N ARG A 595 -36.29 -19.58 -11.77
CA ARG A 595 -35.65 -20.41 -10.76
C ARG A 595 -35.46 -19.67 -9.44
N ILE A 596 -35.10 -18.39 -9.47
CA ILE A 596 -35.00 -17.54 -8.28
C ILE A 596 -36.36 -17.41 -7.60
N ALA A 597 -37.41 -17.09 -8.36
CA ALA A 597 -38.78 -16.99 -7.85
C ALA A 597 -39.27 -18.31 -7.22
N ALA A 598 -39.00 -19.46 -7.86
CA ALA A 598 -39.33 -20.77 -7.31
C ALA A 598 -38.57 -21.08 -6.00
N ASN A 599 -37.32 -20.65 -5.87
CA ASN A 599 -36.52 -20.83 -4.66
C ASN A 599 -37.00 -19.91 -3.52
N LEU A 600 -37.32 -18.65 -3.81
CA LEU A 600 -37.92 -17.72 -2.84
C LEU A 600 -39.22 -18.24 -2.29
N LYS A 601 -40.10 -18.76 -3.16
CA LYS A 601 -41.37 -19.40 -2.75
C LYS A 601 -41.15 -20.62 -1.84
N LYS A 602 -40.08 -21.40 -2.04
CA LYS A 602 -39.71 -22.52 -1.14
C LYS A 602 -39.21 -22.05 0.22
N LEU A 603 -38.68 -20.84 0.30
CA LEU A 603 -38.16 -20.21 1.53
C LEU A 603 -39.25 -19.43 2.29
N GLY A 604 -40.48 -19.36 1.72
CA GLY A 604 -41.63 -18.67 2.36
C GLY A 604 -41.57 -17.14 2.22
N VAL A 605 -40.88 -16.63 1.19
CA VAL A 605 -40.79 -15.19 0.84
C VAL A 605 -41.56 -14.95 -0.45
#